data_41893fb1a4edf0fc804c81989345ed90
#
_entry.id   41893fb1a4edf0fc804c81989345ed90
#
_cell.length_a   1.000
_cell.length_b   1.000
_cell.length_c   1.000
_cell.angle_alpha   90.00
_cell.angle_beta   90.00
_cell.angle_gamma   90.00
#
_symmetry.space_group_name_H-M   'P 1'
#
loop_
_entity.id
_entity.type
_entity.pdbx_description
1 polymer ?
#
loop_
_entity_poly.entity_id
_entity_poly.type
_entity_poly.pdbx_seq_one_letter_code
_entity_poly.pdbx_strand_id
1 'polypeptide(L)'
;MSVNVHADDLTAVVRYALDTTRATIICPFHDEVIIRVGDDAAESHAFERAKRIVRSDGRTWEGKALREEFGRQLGAAADTYCPRCTRIDPDA
;
A
#
# COMPACT_ATOMS: atom_id res chain seq x y z
N MET A 1 -14.18 -12.79 13.43
CA MET A 1 -13.00 -13.20 12.79
C MET A 1 -11.85 -12.25 13.08
N SER A 2 -10.72 -12.77 13.12
CA SER A 2 -9.59 -11.96 13.52
C SER A 2 -9.23 -10.93 12.48
N VAL A 3 -8.71 -9.85 12.97
CA VAL A 3 -8.19 -8.81 12.12
C VAL A 3 -6.93 -9.31 11.46
N ASN A 4 -6.82 -9.06 10.17
CA ASN A 4 -5.67 -9.52 9.42
C ASN A 4 -4.53 -8.53 9.39
N VAL A 5 -4.76 -7.33 9.88
CA VAL A 5 -3.71 -6.35 9.95
C VAL A 5 -2.84 -6.65 11.15
N HIS A 6 -1.56 -6.79 10.90
CA HIS A 6 -0.59 -6.95 11.96
C HIS A 6 -0.13 -5.57 12.39
N ALA A 7 -0.83 -5.02 13.38
CA ALA A 7 -0.61 -3.63 13.78
C ALA A 7 0.83 -3.35 14.23
N ASP A 8 1.54 -4.39 14.64
CA ASP A 8 2.93 -4.27 15.07
C ASP A 8 3.90 -4.42 13.90
N ASP A 9 3.41 -4.69 12.71
CA ASP A 9 4.24 -4.86 11.51
C ASP A 9 4.04 -3.62 10.64
N LEU A 10 5.06 -2.78 10.59
CA LEU A 10 4.97 -1.52 9.85
C LEU A 10 4.64 -1.75 8.38
N THR A 11 5.26 -2.74 7.75
CA THR A 11 5.00 -3.04 6.36
C THR A 11 3.55 -3.42 6.13
N ALA A 12 3.00 -4.25 7.02
CA ALA A 12 1.60 -4.67 6.89
C ALA A 12 0.65 -3.51 7.11
N VAL A 13 0.95 -2.63 8.07
CA VAL A 13 0.10 -1.47 8.35
C VAL A 13 0.04 -0.55 7.14
N VAL A 14 1.18 -0.25 6.54
CA VAL A 14 1.22 0.63 5.40
C VAL A 14 0.53 -0.01 4.19
N ARG A 15 0.77 -1.29 3.97
CA ARG A 15 0.13 -2.00 2.87
C ARG A 15 -1.39 -1.99 3.02
N TYR A 16 -1.87 -2.26 4.22
CA TYR A 16 -3.29 -2.23 4.50
C TYR A 16 -3.89 -0.85 4.20
N ALA A 17 -3.21 0.19 4.67
CA ALA A 17 -3.71 1.55 4.48
C ALA A 17 -3.74 1.92 3.00
N LEU A 18 -2.69 1.58 2.25
CA LEU A 18 -2.64 1.86 0.83
C LEU A 18 -3.73 1.12 0.06
N ASP A 19 -3.94 -0.15 0.42
CA ASP A 19 -4.91 -0.98 -0.27
C ASP A 19 -6.34 -0.54 0.02
N THR A 20 -6.67 -0.28 1.28
CA THR A 20 -8.05 0.03 1.66
C THR A 20 -8.48 1.42 1.21
N THR A 21 -7.55 2.33 0.96
CA THR A 21 -7.88 3.65 0.44
C THR A 21 -7.76 3.73 -1.08
N ARG A 22 -7.37 2.63 -1.70
CA ARG A 22 -7.18 2.56 -3.15
C ARG A 22 -6.04 3.45 -3.65
N ALA A 23 -5.11 3.78 -2.77
CA ALA A 23 -3.88 4.45 -3.21
C ALA A 23 -3.04 3.50 -4.04
N THR A 24 -3.14 2.21 -3.75
CA THR A 24 -2.57 1.16 -4.58
C THR A 24 -3.62 0.10 -4.85
N ILE A 25 -3.45 -0.61 -5.94
CA ILE A 25 -4.30 -1.75 -6.28
C ILE A 25 -3.40 -2.91 -6.69
N ILE A 26 -3.97 -4.11 -6.63
CA ILE A 26 -3.24 -5.29 -7.07
C ILE A 26 -3.77 -5.66 -8.43
N CYS A 27 -2.85 -5.95 -9.36
CA CYS A 27 -3.27 -6.34 -10.70
C CYS A 27 -4.12 -7.61 -10.61
N PRO A 28 -5.32 -7.61 -11.22
CA PRO A 28 -6.19 -8.78 -11.14
C PRO A 28 -5.63 -10.01 -11.84
N PHE A 29 -4.65 -9.82 -12.71
CA PHE A 29 -4.04 -10.94 -13.46
C PHE A 29 -2.66 -11.32 -12.90
N HIS A 30 -2.06 -10.46 -12.09
CA HIS A 30 -0.74 -10.69 -11.54
C HIS A 30 -0.75 -10.22 -10.09
N ASP A 31 -1.16 -11.09 -9.19
CA ASP A 31 -1.40 -10.70 -7.81
C ASP A 31 -0.10 -10.34 -7.07
N GLU A 32 1.05 -10.60 -7.68
CA GLU A 32 2.31 -10.15 -7.10
C GLU A 32 2.65 -8.71 -7.48
N VAL A 33 1.88 -8.09 -8.39
CA VAL A 33 2.16 -6.74 -8.85
C VAL A 33 1.24 -5.75 -8.16
N ILE A 34 1.83 -4.82 -7.45
CA ILE A 34 1.12 -3.74 -6.79
C ILE A 34 1.28 -2.49 -7.65
N ILE A 35 0.18 -1.82 -7.92
CA ILE A 35 0.16 -0.67 -8.82
C ILE A 35 -0.16 0.57 -8.00
N ARG A 36 0.66 1.61 -8.16
CA ARG A 36 0.39 2.92 -7.58
C ARG A 36 -0.57 3.65 -8.50
N VAL A 37 -1.74 4.00 -7.95
CA VAL A 37 -2.79 4.64 -8.75
C VAL A 37 -2.41 6.07 -9.12
N GLY A 38 -1.63 6.73 -8.28
CA GLY A 38 -1.22 8.10 -8.55
C GLY A 38 -2.21 9.14 -8.05
N ASP A 39 -3.05 8.75 -7.11
CA ASP A 39 -4.05 9.66 -6.52
C ASP A 39 -3.50 10.22 -5.22
N ASP A 40 -3.09 11.48 -5.24
CA ASP A 40 -2.50 12.11 -4.07
C ASP A 40 -3.46 12.16 -2.90
N ALA A 41 -4.74 12.35 -3.15
CA ALA A 41 -5.74 12.38 -2.07
C ALA A 41 -5.85 11.00 -1.41
N ALA A 42 -5.83 9.94 -2.21
CA ALA A 42 -5.87 8.59 -1.67
C ALA A 42 -4.62 8.29 -0.86
N GLU A 43 -3.46 8.75 -1.32
CA GLU A 43 -2.22 8.53 -0.60
C GLU A 43 -2.21 9.28 0.73
N SER A 44 -2.73 10.50 0.76
CA SER A 44 -2.87 11.24 2.00
C SER A 44 -3.82 10.54 2.96
N HIS A 45 -4.94 10.04 2.44
CA HIS A 45 -5.90 9.29 3.23
C HIS A 45 -5.25 8.03 3.83
N ALA A 46 -4.44 7.35 3.03
CA ALA A 46 -3.75 6.16 3.50
C ALA A 46 -2.82 6.48 4.66
N PHE A 47 -2.09 7.59 4.54
CA PHE A 47 -1.17 8.00 5.60
C PHE A 47 -1.94 8.30 6.89
N GLU A 48 -3.04 9.03 6.78
CA GLU A 48 -3.87 9.35 7.95
C GLU A 48 -4.45 8.08 8.57
N ARG A 49 -4.88 7.15 7.73
CA ARG A 49 -5.41 5.88 8.24
C ARG A 49 -4.36 5.09 8.98
N ALA A 50 -3.15 5.03 8.43
CA ALA A 50 -2.06 4.30 9.07
C ALA A 50 -1.69 4.92 10.41
N LYS A 51 -1.75 6.23 10.52
CA LYS A 51 -1.45 6.93 11.77
C LYS A 51 -2.41 6.58 12.89
N ARG A 52 -3.60 6.13 12.55
CA ARG A 52 -4.63 5.81 13.54
C ARG A 52 -4.60 4.37 14.00
N ILE A 53 -3.79 3.55 13.35
CA ILE A 53 -3.72 2.13 13.73
C ILE A 53 -2.93 2.01 15.02
N VAL A 54 -3.55 1.41 16.02
CA VAL A 54 -2.95 1.26 17.34
C VAL A 54 -2.25 -0.09 17.42
N ARG A 55 -1.02 -0.06 17.85
CA ARG A 55 -0.23 -1.27 18.01
C ARG A 55 -0.68 -2.02 19.27
N SER A 56 -0.19 -3.24 19.43
CA SER A 56 -0.58 -4.05 20.56
C SER A 56 -0.15 -3.45 21.90
N ASP A 57 0.87 -2.59 21.89
CA ASP A 57 1.34 -1.91 23.10
C ASP A 57 0.55 -0.62 23.39
N GLY A 58 -0.48 -0.33 22.62
CA GLY A 58 -1.31 0.85 22.83
C GLY A 58 -0.78 2.10 22.17
N ARG A 59 0.30 2.01 21.43
CA ARG A 59 0.91 3.16 20.77
C ARG A 59 0.63 3.12 19.28
N THR A 60 0.73 4.30 18.66
CA THR A 60 0.65 4.38 17.21
C THR A 60 2.06 4.48 16.63
N TRP A 61 2.16 4.26 15.33
CA TRP A 61 3.44 4.36 14.66
C TRP A 61 3.87 5.82 14.52
N GLU A 62 5.17 6.06 14.61
CA GLU A 62 5.70 7.40 14.42
C GLU A 62 5.50 7.86 12.98
N GLY A 63 5.23 9.15 12.81
CA GLY A 63 5.03 9.70 11.48
C GLY A 63 6.25 9.53 10.59
N LYS A 64 7.45 9.64 11.16
CA LYS A 64 8.67 9.46 10.38
C LYS A 64 8.80 8.04 9.86
N ALA A 65 8.54 7.05 10.71
CA ALA A 65 8.62 5.66 10.30
C ALA A 65 7.58 5.35 9.24
N LEU A 66 6.37 5.87 9.42
CA LEU A 66 5.31 5.69 8.41
C LEU A 66 5.71 6.31 7.08
N ARG A 67 6.25 7.52 7.12
CA ARG A 67 6.62 8.23 5.90
C ARG A 67 7.69 7.48 5.13
N GLU A 68 8.66 6.93 5.84
CA GLU A 68 9.72 6.16 5.20
C GLU A 68 9.17 4.89 4.57
N GLU A 69 8.29 4.20 5.26
CA GLU A 69 7.73 2.97 4.73
C GLU A 69 6.79 3.24 3.56
N PHE A 70 5.98 4.32 3.63
CA PHE A 70 5.16 4.72 2.50
C PHE A 70 6.01 4.99 1.27
N GLY A 71 7.11 5.73 1.47
CA GLY A 71 8.00 6.02 0.36
C GLY A 71 8.59 4.77 -0.24
N ARG A 72 8.96 3.81 0.60
CA ARG A 72 9.53 2.56 0.12
C ARG A 72 8.51 1.76 -0.68
N GLN A 73 7.30 1.64 -0.18
CA GLN A 73 6.28 0.83 -0.86
C GLN A 73 5.79 1.50 -2.13
N LEU A 74 5.57 2.81 -2.09
CA LEU A 74 5.12 3.52 -3.28
C LEU A 74 6.22 3.55 -4.34
N GLY A 75 7.46 3.64 -3.91
CA GLY A 75 8.58 3.60 -4.86
C GLY A 75 8.77 2.24 -5.49
N ALA A 76 8.39 1.17 -4.78
CA ALA A 76 8.50 -0.18 -5.32
C ALA A 76 7.30 -0.58 -6.17
N ALA A 77 6.20 0.15 -6.08
CA ALA A 77 4.98 -0.18 -6.82
C ALA A 77 5.14 0.21 -8.28
N ALA A 78 4.42 -0.51 -9.15
CA ALA A 78 4.36 -0.15 -10.55
C ALA A 78 3.56 1.15 -10.70
N ASP A 79 4.00 2.00 -11.60
CA ASP A 79 3.40 3.32 -11.76
C ASP A 79 2.24 3.25 -12.73
N THR A 80 1.03 3.41 -12.22
CA THR A 80 -0.24 3.55 -12.93
C THR A 80 -0.70 2.35 -13.73
N TYR A 81 0.16 1.40 -14.04
CA TYR A 81 -0.25 0.21 -14.79
C TYR A 81 0.64 -0.97 -14.44
N CYS A 82 0.15 -2.17 -14.73
CA CYS A 82 0.89 -3.39 -14.45
C CYS A 82 1.90 -3.64 -15.56
N PRO A 83 3.20 -3.62 -15.26
CA PRO A 83 4.19 -3.85 -16.30
C PRO A 83 4.16 -5.26 -16.85
N ARG A 84 3.65 -6.21 -16.09
CA ARG A 84 3.55 -7.58 -16.59
C ARG A 84 2.43 -7.74 -17.59
N CYS A 85 1.34 -6.97 -17.42
CA CYS A 85 0.27 -6.97 -18.39
C CYS A 85 0.73 -6.36 -19.71
N THR A 86 1.53 -5.31 -19.64
CA THR A 86 2.01 -4.68 -20.87
C THR A 86 3.07 -5.50 -21.58
N ARG A 87 3.65 -6.48 -20.89
CA ARG A 87 4.60 -7.38 -21.52
C ARG A 87 3.93 -8.47 -22.31
N ILE A 88 2.67 -8.68 -22.06
CA ILE A 88 1.90 -9.61 -22.89
C ILE A 88 1.70 -8.90 -24.21
N ASP A 89 2.32 -9.45 -25.22
CA ASP A 89 2.32 -8.81 -26.51
C ASP A 89 0.92 -8.80 -27.09
N PRO A 90 0.32 -7.65 -27.30
CA PRO A 90 -1.01 -7.58 -27.86
C PRO A 90 -1.06 -8.04 -29.31
N ASP A 91 0.06 -8.09 -29.95
CA ASP A 91 0.12 -8.58 -31.31
C ASP A 91 0.18 -10.08 -31.40
N ALA A 92 0.48 -10.66 -30.26
CA ALA A 92 0.60 -12.11 -30.26
C ALA A 92 -0.74 -12.73 -30.51
#